data_6cc2253ac007cb54f94d382ccab82778
#
_entry.id   6cc2253ac007cb54f94d382ccab82778
#
_cell.length_a   1.000
_cell.length_b   1.000
_cell.length_c   1.000
_cell.angle_alpha   90.00
_cell.angle_beta   90.00
_cell.angle_gamma   90.00
#
_symmetry.space_group_name_H-M   'P 1'
#
loop_
_entity.id
_entity.type
_entity.pdbx_description
1 polymer ?
#
loop_
_entity_poly.entity_id
_entity_poly.type
_entity_poly.pdbx_seq_one_letter_code
_entity_poly.pdbx_strand_id
1 'polypeptide(L)'
;MTLRSTLSGWFLVVVILTGCPTSSLAAAEQHLGFVVRGKTLTIEVYRAVGATPRGTIIMGSGDVGWVGLAVDMSEYLSQRGYHVIGVNMRQYLGSFTSGNKTLTVAEPPGDYNQLAQFLRARNLLVQPVILSGVSEGAALAVLAGSAPANHTWAHGVLTMGLPPTAELGWRWTDFTSWITKKDSDEPMFAPKEFVPSVSPLPLCMIQSTRDEYVTEADYRTFERVAREPKKLVLIDAGNHRFTDRRKQLQEQIVGCLTWIDQQRLQR
;
A
#
# COMPACT_ATOMS: atom_id res chain seq x y z
N MET A 1 -85.49 -23.89 24.45
CA MET A 1 -85.06 -23.20 23.23
C MET A 1 -83.82 -22.48 23.53
N THR A 2 -82.67 -23.11 23.33
CA THR A 2 -81.32 -22.67 23.81
C THR A 2 -80.45 -22.44 22.59
N LEU A 3 -80.12 -21.19 22.31
CA LEU A 3 -79.14 -20.77 21.27
C LEU A 3 -77.70 -20.99 21.81
N ARG A 4 -76.93 -21.80 21.12
CA ARG A 4 -75.47 -21.89 21.31
C ARG A 4 -74.78 -20.95 20.34
N SER A 5 -74.04 -19.96 20.85
CA SER A 5 -73.15 -19.09 20.10
C SER A 5 -71.75 -19.71 20.01
N THR A 6 -71.27 -20.00 18.79
CA THR A 6 -69.92 -20.47 18.53
C THR A 6 -69.00 -19.25 18.30
N LEU A 7 -68.06 -19.02 19.20
CA LEU A 7 -66.95 -18.05 19.03
C LEU A 7 -65.81 -18.69 18.21
N SER A 8 -65.61 -18.23 16.98
CA SER A 8 -64.44 -18.55 16.17
C SER A 8 -63.26 -17.65 16.56
N GLY A 9 -62.27 -18.20 17.24
CA GLY A 9 -61.03 -17.48 17.54
C GLY A 9 -60.09 -17.47 16.33
N TRP A 10 -59.73 -16.28 15.86
CA TRP A 10 -58.68 -16.08 14.84
C TRP A 10 -57.34 -15.94 15.56
N PHE A 11 -56.46 -16.90 15.34
CA PHE A 11 -55.04 -16.76 15.80
C PHE A 11 -54.28 -15.93 14.77
N LEU A 12 -53.88 -14.73 15.17
CA LEU A 12 -52.97 -13.88 14.40
C LEU A 12 -51.53 -14.36 14.63
N VAL A 13 -50.96 -15.04 13.65
CA VAL A 13 -49.53 -15.40 13.69
C VAL A 13 -48.73 -14.17 13.28
N VAL A 14 -48.09 -13.50 14.26
CA VAL A 14 -47.12 -12.43 14.02
C VAL A 14 -45.78 -13.08 13.74
N VAL A 15 -45.36 -13.11 12.48
CA VAL A 15 -43.99 -13.49 12.09
C VAL A 15 -43.09 -12.29 12.33
N ILE A 16 -42.34 -12.31 13.43
CA ILE A 16 -41.27 -11.33 13.69
C ILE A 16 -40.06 -11.73 12.82
N LEU A 17 -39.89 -11.08 11.69
CA LEU A 17 -38.64 -11.11 10.93
C LEU A 17 -37.60 -10.32 11.70
N THR A 18 -36.78 -10.99 12.53
CA THR A 18 -35.58 -10.42 13.10
C THR A 18 -34.54 -10.29 11.98
N GLY A 19 -34.59 -9.14 11.29
CA GLY A 19 -33.50 -8.74 10.41
C GLY A 19 -32.25 -8.55 11.27
N CYS A 20 -31.27 -9.45 11.18
CA CYS A 20 -29.92 -9.19 11.66
C CYS A 20 -29.37 -7.99 10.89
N PRO A 21 -29.02 -6.87 11.54
CA PRO A 21 -28.28 -5.83 10.87
C PRO A 21 -26.90 -6.42 10.53
N THR A 22 -26.64 -6.68 9.25
CA THR A 22 -25.28 -6.86 8.76
C THR A 22 -24.57 -5.52 8.87
N SER A 23 -24.08 -5.22 10.08
CA SER A 23 -23.14 -4.12 10.27
C SER A 23 -21.92 -4.46 9.45
N SER A 24 -21.75 -3.77 8.32
CA SER A 24 -20.48 -3.65 7.65
C SER A 24 -19.53 -3.00 8.65
N LEU A 25 -18.79 -3.81 9.39
CA LEU A 25 -17.68 -3.35 10.23
C LEU A 25 -16.64 -2.81 9.24
N ALA A 26 -16.64 -1.49 9.03
CA ALA A 26 -15.50 -0.82 8.44
C ALA A 26 -14.27 -1.26 9.23
N ALA A 27 -13.21 -1.66 8.52
CA ALA A 27 -11.95 -2.01 9.17
C ALA A 27 -11.54 -0.82 10.04
N ALA A 28 -11.51 -1.01 11.36
CA ALA A 28 -11.13 0.07 12.27
C ALA A 28 -9.66 0.40 12.01
N GLU A 29 -9.40 1.64 11.59
CA GLU A 29 -8.07 2.19 11.50
C GLU A 29 -7.47 2.24 12.90
N GLN A 30 -6.27 1.71 13.05
CA GLN A 30 -5.53 1.72 14.31
C GLN A 30 -4.15 2.33 14.06
N HIS A 31 -3.74 3.23 14.94
CA HIS A 31 -2.40 3.82 14.92
C HIS A 31 -1.48 3.08 15.91
N LEU A 32 -0.30 2.68 15.45
CA LEU A 32 0.71 2.05 16.29
C LEU A 32 2.00 2.86 16.25
N GLY A 33 2.61 3.07 17.41
CA GLY A 33 3.96 3.63 17.50
C GLY A 33 5.00 2.58 17.13
N PHE A 34 5.79 2.83 16.10
CA PHE A 34 6.93 2.02 15.67
C PHE A 34 8.22 2.77 15.91
N VAL A 35 9.10 2.20 16.75
CA VAL A 35 10.41 2.81 17.05
C VAL A 35 11.46 2.22 16.10
N VAL A 36 12.11 3.09 15.34
CA VAL A 36 13.21 2.74 14.44
C VAL A 36 14.32 3.79 14.55
N ARG A 37 15.54 3.35 14.75
CA ARG A 37 16.74 4.23 14.90
C ARG A 37 16.52 5.39 15.90
N GLY A 38 15.82 5.11 17.02
CA GLY A 38 15.50 6.09 18.08
C GLY A 38 14.41 7.10 17.73
N LYS A 39 13.72 6.96 16.62
CA LYS A 39 12.56 7.77 16.25
C LYS A 39 11.27 6.96 16.35
N THR A 40 10.21 7.57 16.84
CA THR A 40 8.87 6.95 16.85
C THR A 40 8.09 7.40 15.63
N LEU A 41 7.72 6.47 14.78
CA LEU A 41 6.84 6.67 13.63
C LEU A 41 5.43 6.19 13.95
N THR A 42 4.43 6.85 13.42
CA THR A 42 3.05 6.37 13.45
C THR A 42 2.84 5.45 12.26
N ILE A 43 2.40 4.22 12.55
CA ILE A 43 2.03 3.24 11.54
C ILE A 43 0.51 3.12 11.50
N GLU A 44 -0.06 3.26 10.32
CA GLU A 44 -1.49 3.11 10.08
C GLU A 44 -1.81 1.62 9.88
N VAL A 45 -2.76 1.08 10.63
CA VAL A 45 -3.11 -0.35 10.55
C VAL A 45 -4.56 -0.52 10.14
N TYR A 46 -4.77 -1.04 8.94
CA TYR A 46 -6.07 -1.47 8.44
C TYR A 46 -6.12 -3.00 8.56
N ARG A 47 -6.90 -3.50 9.50
CA ARG A 47 -7.04 -4.94 9.67
C ARG A 47 -7.89 -5.54 8.57
N ALA A 48 -7.49 -6.71 8.12
CA ALA A 48 -8.26 -7.50 7.17
C ALA A 48 -9.69 -7.71 7.64
N VAL A 49 -10.66 -7.45 6.78
CA VAL A 49 -12.06 -7.83 7.03
C VAL A 49 -12.22 -9.31 6.72
N GLY A 50 -12.76 -10.07 7.67
CA GLY A 50 -12.95 -11.52 7.57
C GLY A 50 -12.18 -12.30 8.63
N ALA A 51 -12.48 -13.59 8.75
CA ALA A 51 -11.94 -14.44 9.82
C ALA A 51 -10.45 -14.78 9.63
N THR A 52 -9.99 -14.88 8.38
CA THR A 52 -8.61 -15.27 8.05
C THR A 52 -8.00 -14.27 7.07
N PRO A 53 -6.97 -13.54 7.48
CA PRO A 53 -6.27 -12.63 6.58
C PRO A 53 -5.61 -13.38 5.40
N ARG A 54 -5.71 -12.80 4.21
CA ARG A 54 -5.12 -13.33 2.96
C ARG A 54 -3.63 -13.03 2.85
N GLY A 55 -3.12 -12.10 3.63
CA GLY A 55 -1.74 -11.64 3.61
C GLY A 55 -1.59 -10.26 4.23
N THR A 56 -0.39 -9.71 4.15
CA THR A 56 -0.06 -8.35 4.62
C THR A 56 0.52 -7.52 3.49
N ILE A 57 0.07 -6.28 3.37
CA ILE A 57 0.61 -5.29 2.44
C ILE A 57 1.21 -4.15 3.25
N ILE A 58 2.52 -3.91 3.10
CA ILE A 58 3.18 -2.74 3.65
C ILE A 58 3.12 -1.65 2.58
N MET A 59 2.32 -0.60 2.83
CA MET A 59 1.96 0.44 1.89
C MET A 59 2.65 1.76 2.24
N GLY A 60 3.56 2.24 1.41
CA GLY A 60 4.12 3.59 1.51
C GLY A 60 3.21 4.64 0.86
N SER A 61 3.02 5.78 1.51
CA SER A 61 2.33 6.93 0.91
C SER A 61 3.20 7.66 -0.11
N GLY A 62 2.61 8.66 -0.81
CA GLY A 62 3.40 9.67 -1.53
C GLY A 62 4.05 10.69 -0.57
N ASP A 63 4.75 11.65 -1.15
CA ASP A 63 5.44 12.78 -0.52
C ASP A 63 4.51 13.70 0.30
N VAL A 64 3.26 13.82 -0.10
CA VAL A 64 2.23 14.60 0.63
C VAL A 64 1.82 13.97 1.95
N GLY A 65 2.23 12.74 2.25
CA GLY A 65 1.93 12.01 3.46
C GLY A 65 0.76 11.03 3.32
N TRP A 66 0.20 10.59 4.45
CA TRP A 66 -0.82 9.54 4.51
C TRP A 66 -2.20 10.09 4.14
N VAL A 67 -2.44 10.34 2.86
CA VAL A 67 -3.69 10.90 2.32
C VAL A 67 -4.01 10.33 0.92
N GLY A 68 -5.24 10.51 0.47
CA GLY A 68 -5.69 10.24 -0.89
C GLY A 68 -5.49 8.79 -1.32
N LEU A 69 -4.70 8.56 -2.39
CA LEU A 69 -4.57 7.24 -3.02
C LEU A 69 -4.10 6.14 -2.06
N ALA A 70 -3.16 6.44 -1.17
CA ALA A 70 -2.64 5.46 -0.20
C ALA A 70 -3.74 5.03 0.78
N VAL A 71 -4.54 5.97 1.29
CA VAL A 71 -5.69 5.70 2.17
C VAL A 71 -6.74 4.89 1.43
N ASP A 72 -7.21 5.38 0.25
CA ASP A 72 -8.25 4.72 -0.54
C ASP A 72 -7.91 3.26 -0.86
N MET A 73 -6.63 2.99 -1.22
CA MET A 73 -6.19 1.64 -1.54
C MET A 73 -6.03 0.78 -0.30
N SER A 74 -5.64 1.36 0.83
CA SER A 74 -5.54 0.62 2.10
C SER A 74 -6.91 0.17 2.59
N GLU A 75 -7.91 1.04 2.57
CA GLU A 75 -9.30 0.69 2.88
C GLU A 75 -9.83 -0.39 1.93
N TYR A 76 -9.65 -0.18 0.63
CA TYR A 76 -10.09 -1.12 -0.40
C TYR A 76 -9.50 -2.53 -0.22
N LEU A 77 -8.20 -2.62 0.08
CA LEU A 77 -7.49 -3.89 0.26
C LEU A 77 -7.82 -4.57 1.58
N SER A 78 -8.05 -3.79 2.65
CA SER A 78 -8.49 -4.34 3.94
C SER A 78 -9.85 -5.02 3.82
N GLN A 79 -10.78 -4.42 3.07
CA GLN A 79 -12.09 -5.02 2.75
C GLN A 79 -11.98 -6.30 1.91
N ARG A 80 -10.84 -6.53 1.26
CA ARG A 80 -10.52 -7.76 0.50
C ARG A 80 -9.72 -8.79 1.27
N GLY A 81 -9.59 -8.58 2.58
CA GLY A 81 -9.01 -9.54 3.49
C GLY A 81 -7.50 -9.43 3.65
N TYR A 82 -6.88 -8.30 3.29
CA TYR A 82 -5.46 -8.06 3.57
C TYR A 82 -5.30 -7.19 4.82
N HIS A 83 -4.32 -7.51 5.68
CA HIS A 83 -3.79 -6.48 6.57
C HIS A 83 -3.05 -5.46 5.73
N VAL A 84 -3.36 -4.17 5.88
CA VAL A 84 -2.59 -3.11 5.25
C VAL A 84 -1.91 -2.27 6.33
N ILE A 85 -0.60 -2.14 6.20
CA ILE A 85 0.26 -1.42 7.12
C ILE A 85 0.76 -0.18 6.40
N GLY A 86 0.20 0.95 6.76
CA GLY A 86 0.55 2.23 6.15
C GLY A 86 1.78 2.86 6.79
N VAL A 87 2.70 3.28 5.94
CA VAL A 87 3.88 4.06 6.34
C VAL A 87 3.78 5.43 5.68
N ASN A 88 3.65 6.47 6.51
CA ASN A 88 3.63 7.85 6.04
C ASN A 88 5.04 8.28 5.62
N MET A 89 5.30 8.36 4.29
CA MET A 89 6.63 8.66 3.78
C MET A 89 7.12 10.05 4.17
N ARG A 90 6.24 11.04 4.19
CA ARG A 90 6.57 12.38 4.69
C ARG A 90 7.06 12.36 6.13
N GLN A 91 6.37 11.62 7.02
CA GLN A 91 6.80 11.46 8.40
C GLN A 91 8.11 10.68 8.49
N TYR A 92 8.24 9.60 7.73
CA TYR A 92 9.43 8.76 7.70
C TYR A 92 10.66 9.56 7.27
N LEU A 93 10.64 10.16 6.09
CA LEU A 93 11.74 10.96 5.56
C LEU A 93 12.08 12.14 6.49
N GLY A 94 11.06 12.91 6.92
CA GLY A 94 11.23 14.06 7.79
C GLY A 94 11.79 13.71 9.16
N SER A 95 11.50 12.53 9.70
CA SER A 95 12.04 12.09 11.00
C SER A 95 13.55 11.90 10.98
N PHE A 96 14.15 11.66 9.80
CA PHE A 96 15.59 11.44 9.63
C PHE A 96 16.29 12.60 8.91
N THR A 97 15.55 13.67 8.61
CA THR A 97 16.10 14.89 8.01
C THR A 97 16.37 15.93 9.07
N SER A 98 17.65 16.34 9.25
CA SER A 98 18.05 17.35 10.23
C SER A 98 19.37 18.01 9.83
N GLY A 99 19.41 19.33 9.67
CA GLY A 99 20.56 20.04 9.15
C GLY A 99 20.97 19.49 7.78
N ASN A 100 22.19 19.05 7.59
CA ASN A 100 22.66 18.43 6.34
C ASN A 100 22.53 16.89 6.35
N LYS A 101 21.83 16.31 7.33
CA LYS A 101 21.63 14.86 7.44
C LYS A 101 20.29 14.48 6.83
N THR A 102 20.32 13.44 6.00
CA THR A 102 19.16 12.77 5.42
C THR A 102 19.38 11.26 5.46
N LEU A 103 18.43 10.49 4.98
CA LEU A 103 18.66 9.07 4.72
C LEU A 103 19.67 8.88 3.57
N THR A 104 20.28 7.70 3.58
CA THR A 104 20.97 7.13 2.41
C THR A 104 20.18 5.93 1.90
N VAL A 105 20.48 5.45 0.70
CA VAL A 105 19.82 4.25 0.12
C VAL A 105 20.05 2.98 0.93
N ALA A 106 21.04 2.95 1.81
CA ALA A 106 21.36 1.77 2.62
C ALA A 106 20.43 1.58 3.84
N GLU A 107 19.76 2.63 4.31
CA GLU A 107 19.02 2.60 5.57
C GLU A 107 17.57 2.07 5.43
N PRO A 108 16.77 2.49 4.42
CA PRO A 108 15.38 2.05 4.31
C PRO A 108 15.20 0.53 4.27
N PRO A 109 16.05 -0.28 3.59
CA PRO A 109 15.90 -1.73 3.63
C PRO A 109 15.97 -2.33 5.03
N GLY A 110 16.87 -1.82 5.88
CA GLY A 110 17.01 -2.24 7.27
C GLY A 110 15.80 -1.80 8.12
N ASP A 111 15.28 -0.61 7.89
CA ASP A 111 14.12 -0.08 8.59
C ASP A 111 12.85 -0.89 8.26
N TYR A 112 12.66 -1.29 6.99
CA TYR A 112 11.57 -2.18 6.58
C TYR A 112 11.70 -3.58 7.21
N ASN A 113 12.93 -4.10 7.36
CA ASN A 113 13.16 -5.36 8.07
C ASN A 113 12.78 -5.24 9.57
N GLN A 114 13.13 -4.13 10.23
CA GLN A 114 12.72 -3.87 11.61
C GLN A 114 11.19 -3.75 11.72
N LEU A 115 10.53 -3.10 10.75
CA LEU A 115 9.07 -3.01 10.69
C LEU A 115 8.45 -4.42 10.55
N ALA A 116 9.00 -5.28 9.69
CA ALA A 116 8.51 -6.65 9.55
C ALA A 116 8.62 -7.44 10.86
N GLN A 117 9.72 -7.29 11.61
CA GLN A 117 9.87 -7.92 12.93
C GLN A 117 8.86 -7.37 13.94
N PHE A 118 8.65 -6.05 13.96
CA PHE A 118 7.65 -5.38 14.81
C PHE A 118 6.23 -5.89 14.54
N LEU A 119 5.87 -6.05 13.26
CA LEU A 119 4.56 -6.56 12.83
C LEU A 119 4.39 -8.03 13.17
N ARG A 120 5.44 -8.85 12.99
CA ARG A 120 5.42 -10.28 13.34
C ARG A 120 5.14 -10.49 14.83
N ALA A 121 5.78 -9.71 15.70
CA ALA A 121 5.56 -9.77 17.15
C ALA A 121 4.12 -9.39 17.57
N ARG A 122 3.33 -8.79 16.65
CA ARG A 122 1.94 -8.36 16.89
C ARG A 122 0.90 -9.16 16.09
N ASN A 123 1.31 -10.25 15.45
CA ASN A 123 0.46 -11.06 14.56
C ASN A 123 -0.16 -10.25 13.41
N LEU A 124 0.56 -9.24 12.92
CA LEU A 124 0.17 -8.39 11.79
C LEU A 124 0.93 -8.73 10.51
N LEU A 125 1.94 -9.60 10.58
CA LEU A 125 2.73 -10.04 9.43
C LEU A 125 2.26 -11.42 8.98
N VAL A 126 1.17 -11.47 8.24
CA VAL A 126 0.59 -12.69 7.64
C VAL A 126 1.11 -12.82 6.20
N GLN A 127 1.53 -14.03 5.83
CA GLN A 127 2.01 -14.31 4.46
C GLN A 127 0.83 -14.51 3.48
N PRO A 128 1.00 -14.12 2.19
CA PRO A 128 2.17 -13.44 1.63
C PRO A 128 2.31 -11.99 2.10
N VAL A 129 3.54 -11.49 2.21
CA VAL A 129 3.84 -10.10 2.55
C VAL A 129 4.28 -9.36 1.29
N ILE A 130 3.56 -8.31 0.93
CA ILE A 130 3.81 -7.51 -0.26
C ILE A 130 4.31 -6.12 0.15
N LEU A 131 5.46 -5.73 -0.37
CA LEU A 131 5.93 -4.36 -0.29
C LEU A 131 5.21 -3.54 -1.36
N SER A 132 4.58 -2.45 -0.97
CA SER A 132 3.80 -1.62 -1.90
C SER A 132 3.95 -0.14 -1.60
N GLY A 133 3.57 0.68 -2.55
CA GLY A 133 3.51 2.12 -2.33
C GLY A 133 3.00 2.91 -3.53
N VAL A 134 2.76 4.19 -3.25
CA VAL A 134 2.34 5.19 -4.21
C VAL A 134 3.46 6.21 -4.35
N SER A 135 3.87 6.56 -5.57
CA SER A 135 4.86 7.61 -5.82
C SER A 135 6.13 7.38 -5.00
N GLU A 136 6.50 8.26 -4.08
CA GLU A 136 7.63 8.15 -3.17
C GLU A 136 7.65 6.80 -2.44
N GLY A 137 6.51 6.37 -1.92
CA GLY A 137 6.37 5.06 -1.28
C GLY A 137 6.61 3.88 -2.23
N ALA A 138 6.31 4.04 -3.53
CA ALA A 138 6.62 3.02 -4.55
C ALA A 138 8.13 2.88 -4.73
N ALA A 139 8.86 3.99 -4.76
CA ALA A 139 10.31 3.98 -4.86
C ALA A 139 10.97 3.34 -3.63
N LEU A 140 10.48 3.67 -2.42
CA LEU A 140 10.98 3.06 -1.17
C LEU A 140 10.63 1.56 -1.08
N ALA A 141 9.47 1.13 -1.62
CA ALA A 141 9.11 -0.29 -1.71
C ALA A 141 10.07 -1.06 -2.65
N VAL A 142 10.47 -0.46 -3.79
CA VAL A 142 11.49 -1.02 -4.69
C VAL A 142 12.84 -1.09 -3.97
N LEU A 143 13.25 -0.02 -3.29
CA LEU A 143 14.51 0.03 -2.55
C LEU A 143 14.55 -1.04 -1.44
N ALA A 144 13.47 -1.18 -0.67
CA ALA A 144 13.35 -2.22 0.35
C ALA A 144 13.34 -3.64 -0.26
N GLY A 145 12.60 -3.82 -1.38
CA GLY A 145 12.51 -5.10 -2.10
C GLY A 145 13.79 -5.50 -2.82
N SER A 146 14.70 -4.56 -3.11
CA SER A 146 15.98 -4.85 -3.75
C SER A 146 17.01 -5.49 -2.82
N ALA A 147 16.81 -5.40 -1.51
CA ALA A 147 17.74 -5.92 -0.52
C ALA A 147 17.56 -7.44 -0.29
N PRO A 148 18.60 -8.28 -0.48
CA PRO A 148 18.50 -9.74 -0.33
C PRO A 148 17.99 -10.17 1.07
N ALA A 149 18.32 -9.43 2.12
CA ALA A 149 17.85 -9.71 3.47
C ALA A 149 16.31 -9.69 3.58
N ASN A 150 15.66 -8.85 2.80
CA ASN A 150 14.19 -8.71 2.79
C ASN A 150 13.50 -9.81 1.95
N HIS A 151 14.22 -10.50 1.07
CA HIS A 151 13.70 -11.65 0.31
C HIS A 151 13.34 -12.85 1.21
N THR A 152 13.79 -12.85 2.46
CA THR A 152 13.46 -13.92 3.44
C THR A 152 12.04 -13.81 4.00
N TRP A 153 11.41 -12.65 3.88
CA TRP A 153 10.09 -12.40 4.46
C TRP A 153 9.12 -11.67 3.51
N ALA A 154 9.62 -10.89 2.54
CA ALA A 154 8.81 -10.29 1.49
C ALA A 154 8.57 -11.30 0.35
N HIS A 155 7.40 -11.21 -0.28
CA HIS A 155 6.94 -12.17 -1.28
C HIS A 155 6.67 -11.53 -2.65
N GLY A 156 6.74 -10.20 -2.73
CA GLY A 156 6.58 -9.45 -3.96
C GLY A 156 6.60 -7.94 -3.72
N VAL A 157 6.71 -7.20 -4.81
CA VAL A 157 6.66 -5.74 -4.84
C VAL A 157 5.56 -5.28 -5.79
N LEU A 158 4.73 -4.35 -5.33
CA LEU A 158 3.64 -3.74 -6.10
C LEU A 158 3.76 -2.22 -6.05
N THR A 159 3.97 -1.57 -7.18
CA THR A 159 4.13 -0.12 -7.26
C THR A 159 2.98 0.55 -8.00
N MET A 160 2.61 1.75 -7.56
CA MET A 160 1.64 2.62 -8.20
C MET A 160 2.28 3.98 -8.47
N GLY A 161 2.48 4.33 -9.74
CA GLY A 161 3.14 5.58 -10.13
C GLY A 161 4.59 5.63 -9.63
N LEU A 162 5.41 4.62 -9.98
CA LEU A 162 6.84 4.61 -9.63
C LEU A 162 7.55 5.76 -10.32
N PRO A 163 8.13 6.75 -9.58
CA PRO A 163 8.76 7.92 -10.17
C PRO A 163 10.19 7.59 -10.66
N PRO A 164 10.73 8.39 -11.62
CA PRO A 164 12.11 8.22 -12.12
C PRO A 164 13.17 8.51 -11.05
N THR A 165 12.86 9.41 -10.12
CA THR A 165 13.69 9.78 -8.97
C THR A 165 12.84 9.89 -7.71
N ALA A 166 13.41 9.62 -6.54
CA ALA A 166 12.77 9.71 -5.26
C ALA A 166 13.69 10.32 -4.22
N GLU A 167 13.14 11.02 -3.24
CA GLU A 167 13.87 11.76 -2.22
C GLU A 167 14.32 10.86 -1.05
N LEU A 168 15.44 11.22 -0.44
CA LEU A 168 15.97 10.60 0.79
C LEU A 168 15.85 11.52 2.01
N GLY A 169 15.14 12.61 1.88
CA GLY A 169 14.87 13.58 2.93
C GLY A 169 13.53 14.27 2.70
N TRP A 170 13.07 14.99 3.71
CA TRP A 170 11.90 15.84 3.60
C TRP A 170 11.99 17.00 4.59
N ARG A 171 11.80 18.26 4.09
CA ARG A 171 11.75 19.48 4.91
C ARG A 171 10.48 20.28 4.64
N TRP A 172 10.09 21.10 5.60
CA TRP A 172 8.97 22.04 5.41
C TRP A 172 9.21 23.03 4.26
N THR A 173 10.44 23.34 3.93
CA THR A 173 10.81 24.17 2.78
C THR A 173 10.44 23.53 1.46
N ASP A 174 10.35 22.21 1.39
CA ASP A 174 10.00 21.46 0.18
C ASP A 174 8.52 21.61 -0.16
N PHE A 175 7.67 21.86 0.85
CA PHE A 175 6.27 22.22 0.61
C PHE A 175 6.12 23.57 -0.12
N THR A 176 7.02 24.52 0.14
CA THR A 176 7.05 25.80 -0.60
C THR A 176 7.67 25.66 -1.97
N SER A 177 8.55 24.70 -2.21
CA SER A 177 9.16 24.43 -3.52
C SER A 177 8.13 23.95 -4.53
N TRP A 178 7.13 23.20 -4.10
CA TRP A 178 6.00 22.80 -4.94
C TRP A 178 5.20 24.00 -5.47
N ILE A 179 5.06 25.08 -4.66
CA ILE A 179 4.40 26.33 -5.07
C ILE A 179 5.32 27.16 -5.95
N THR A 180 6.63 27.17 -5.67
CA THR A 180 7.63 28.02 -6.34
C THR A 180 8.28 27.35 -7.56
N LYS A 181 7.97 26.07 -7.84
CA LYS A 181 8.62 25.22 -8.87
C LYS A 181 10.15 25.20 -8.78
N LYS A 182 10.69 25.31 -7.58
CA LYS A 182 12.11 25.19 -7.31
C LYS A 182 12.41 23.73 -7.02
N ASP A 183 13.42 23.14 -7.63
CA ASP A 183 13.83 21.76 -7.35
C ASP A 183 14.18 21.61 -5.86
N SER A 184 13.83 20.47 -5.30
CA SER A 184 14.21 20.11 -3.93
C SER A 184 15.74 20.00 -3.83
N ASP A 185 16.31 20.55 -2.77
CA ASP A 185 17.76 20.41 -2.48
C ASP A 185 18.07 19.06 -1.75
N GLU A 186 17.07 18.17 -1.60
CA GLU A 186 17.24 16.89 -0.91
C GLU A 186 18.01 15.90 -1.78
N PRO A 187 18.84 15.03 -1.17
CA PRO A 187 19.46 13.92 -1.87
C PRO A 187 18.39 13.00 -2.46
N MET A 188 18.55 12.66 -3.72
CA MET A 188 17.65 11.77 -4.47
C MET A 188 18.35 10.49 -4.88
N PHE A 189 17.56 9.45 -5.14
CA PHE A 189 18.02 8.22 -5.79
C PHE A 189 17.15 7.89 -7.00
N ALA A 190 17.69 7.11 -7.91
CA ALA A 190 16.96 6.66 -9.10
C ALA A 190 16.51 5.20 -8.89
N PRO A 191 15.20 4.92 -8.72
CA PRO A 191 14.68 3.56 -8.52
C PRO A 191 15.12 2.56 -9.59
N LYS A 192 15.36 2.99 -10.83
CA LYS A 192 15.87 2.13 -11.93
C LYS A 192 17.16 1.38 -11.58
N GLU A 193 17.97 1.91 -10.67
CA GLU A 193 19.22 1.27 -10.24
C GLU A 193 18.97 0.09 -9.31
N PHE A 194 17.83 0.07 -8.62
CA PHE A 194 17.44 -0.94 -7.64
C PHE A 194 16.44 -1.96 -8.21
N VAL A 195 15.64 -1.57 -9.21
CA VAL A 195 14.67 -2.44 -9.88
C VAL A 195 15.23 -3.80 -10.30
N PRO A 196 16.45 -3.94 -10.89
CA PRO A 196 16.99 -5.24 -11.26
C PRO A 196 17.22 -6.18 -10.06
N SER A 197 17.48 -5.61 -8.86
CA SER A 197 17.79 -6.35 -7.65
C SER A 197 16.53 -6.74 -6.86
N VAL A 198 15.33 -6.32 -7.27
CA VAL A 198 14.06 -6.81 -6.72
C VAL A 198 13.90 -8.31 -7.01
N SER A 199 14.35 -8.79 -8.18
CA SER A 199 14.41 -10.22 -8.44
C SER A 199 15.28 -10.93 -7.40
N PRO A 200 14.80 -12.08 -6.88
CA PRO A 200 13.75 -12.96 -7.37
C PRO A 200 12.31 -12.59 -6.97
N LEU A 201 12.05 -11.57 -6.20
CA LEU A 201 10.66 -11.20 -5.87
C LEU A 201 9.91 -10.79 -7.14
N PRO A 202 8.63 -11.22 -7.34
CA PRO A 202 7.78 -10.71 -8.39
C PRO A 202 7.57 -9.20 -8.23
N LEU A 203 7.79 -8.45 -9.31
CA LEU A 203 7.59 -7.00 -9.37
C LEU A 203 6.42 -6.67 -10.29
N CYS A 204 5.32 -6.16 -9.76
CA CYS A 204 4.21 -5.60 -10.54
C CYS A 204 4.22 -4.07 -10.48
N MET A 205 4.35 -3.41 -11.62
CA MET A 205 4.39 -1.95 -11.74
C MET A 205 3.10 -1.47 -12.43
N ILE A 206 2.34 -0.59 -11.77
CA ILE A 206 1.14 0.03 -12.35
C ILE A 206 1.46 1.50 -12.62
N GLN A 207 1.30 1.93 -13.88
CA GLN A 207 1.60 3.30 -14.30
C GLN A 207 0.40 3.92 -15.05
N SER A 208 0.24 5.23 -14.89
CA SER A 208 -0.67 6.02 -15.72
C SER A 208 0.00 6.35 -17.06
N THR A 209 -0.74 6.29 -18.17
CA THR A 209 -0.20 6.67 -19.49
C THR A 209 -0.17 8.19 -19.70
N ARG A 210 -0.89 8.95 -18.86
CA ARG A 210 -0.92 10.43 -18.89
C ARG A 210 -0.50 11.01 -17.56
N ASP A 211 0.58 10.46 -17.02
CA ASP A 211 1.18 10.87 -15.77
C ASP A 211 2.01 12.15 -15.98
N GLU A 212 1.80 13.14 -15.11
CA GLU A 212 2.51 14.43 -15.18
C GLU A 212 3.94 14.37 -14.63
N TYR A 213 4.31 13.28 -13.91
CA TYR A 213 5.61 13.10 -13.28
C TYR A 213 6.41 11.93 -13.86
N VAL A 214 5.74 10.96 -14.49
CA VAL A 214 6.37 9.73 -15.01
C VAL A 214 6.08 9.61 -16.50
N THR A 215 7.11 9.79 -17.32
CA THR A 215 6.98 9.72 -18.77
C THR A 215 6.94 8.27 -19.28
N GLU A 216 6.53 8.09 -20.55
CA GLU A 216 6.61 6.78 -21.20
C GLU A 216 8.04 6.21 -21.19
N ALA A 217 9.03 7.06 -21.42
CA ALA A 217 10.44 6.66 -21.42
C ALA A 217 10.88 6.14 -20.05
N ASP A 218 10.33 6.69 -18.96
CA ASP A 218 10.63 6.26 -17.60
C ASP A 218 10.09 4.86 -17.32
N TYR A 219 8.77 4.65 -17.50
CA TYR A 219 8.21 3.32 -17.19
C TYR A 219 8.67 2.22 -18.16
N ARG A 220 8.98 2.56 -19.42
CA ARG A 220 9.64 1.61 -20.33
C ARG A 220 11.08 1.30 -19.90
N THR A 221 11.76 2.25 -19.28
CA THR A 221 13.08 2.01 -18.70
C THR A 221 12.98 1.04 -17.52
N PHE A 222 12.01 1.22 -16.60
CA PHE A 222 11.77 0.27 -15.51
C PHE A 222 11.47 -1.14 -16.04
N GLU A 223 10.58 -1.26 -17.05
CA GLU A 223 10.26 -2.55 -17.67
C GLU A 223 11.49 -3.23 -18.26
N ARG A 224 12.34 -2.47 -18.94
CA ARG A 224 13.55 -2.98 -19.58
C ARG A 224 14.60 -3.46 -18.57
N VAL A 225 14.84 -2.70 -17.48
CA VAL A 225 15.88 -3.04 -16.50
C VAL A 225 15.42 -4.07 -15.48
N ALA A 226 14.13 -4.21 -15.24
CA ALA A 226 13.59 -5.20 -14.33
C ALA A 226 13.91 -6.63 -14.83
N ARG A 227 14.32 -7.50 -13.90
CA ARG A 227 14.48 -8.94 -14.14
C ARG A 227 13.18 -9.68 -13.85
N GLU A 228 13.03 -10.87 -14.43
CA GLU A 228 11.87 -11.73 -14.13
C GLU A 228 11.86 -12.22 -12.66
N PRO A 229 10.66 -12.43 -12.10
CA PRO A 229 9.34 -12.20 -12.71
C PRO A 229 8.93 -10.71 -12.57
N LYS A 230 8.50 -10.14 -13.69
CA LYS A 230 8.05 -8.74 -13.75
C LYS A 230 6.75 -8.60 -14.54
N LYS A 231 5.99 -7.56 -14.21
CA LYS A 231 4.76 -7.19 -14.92
C LYS A 231 4.60 -5.68 -14.93
N LEU A 232 4.42 -5.09 -16.12
CA LEU A 232 4.00 -3.70 -16.27
C LEU A 232 2.53 -3.65 -16.64
N VAL A 233 1.77 -2.83 -15.93
CA VAL A 233 0.35 -2.57 -16.17
C VAL A 233 0.18 -1.09 -16.47
N LEU A 234 -0.37 -0.77 -17.62
CA LEU A 234 -0.65 0.60 -18.03
C LEU A 234 -2.14 0.89 -17.90
N ILE A 235 -2.48 2.00 -17.27
CA ILE A 235 -3.84 2.51 -17.14
C ILE A 235 -3.91 3.85 -17.86
N ASP A 236 -4.86 4.01 -18.78
CA ASP A 236 -5.12 5.30 -19.43
C ASP A 236 -5.86 6.25 -18.45
N ALA A 237 -5.14 6.62 -17.37
CA ALA A 237 -5.59 7.60 -16.40
C ALA A 237 -5.10 9.00 -16.77
N GLY A 238 -5.87 10.02 -16.40
CA GLY A 238 -5.57 11.42 -16.73
C GLY A 238 -4.51 12.06 -15.85
N ASN A 239 -3.99 11.37 -14.84
CA ASN A 239 -2.97 11.92 -13.92
C ASN A 239 -2.28 10.82 -13.10
N HIS A 240 -1.20 11.21 -12.40
CA HIS A 240 -0.41 10.38 -11.51
C HIS A 240 -1.22 9.69 -10.40
N ARG A 241 -2.30 10.32 -9.95
CA ARG A 241 -3.14 9.84 -8.84
C ARG A 241 -4.27 8.92 -9.28
N PHE A 242 -4.40 8.63 -10.57
CA PHE A 242 -5.47 7.78 -11.15
C PHE A 242 -6.88 8.22 -10.74
N THR A 243 -7.13 9.50 -10.62
CA THR A 243 -8.40 10.02 -10.06
C THR A 243 -9.61 9.66 -10.90
N ASP A 244 -9.49 9.65 -12.22
CA ASP A 244 -10.53 9.33 -13.20
C ASP A 244 -10.64 7.82 -13.51
N ARG A 245 -9.74 6.99 -12.96
CA ARG A 245 -9.66 5.54 -13.20
C ARG A 245 -9.54 4.72 -11.92
N ARG A 246 -10.04 5.23 -10.80
CA ARG A 246 -9.90 4.60 -9.49
C ARG A 246 -10.37 3.15 -9.47
N LYS A 247 -11.53 2.86 -10.07
CA LYS A 247 -12.07 1.49 -10.15
C LYS A 247 -11.16 0.57 -10.96
N GLN A 248 -10.67 1.03 -12.12
CA GLN A 248 -9.75 0.26 -12.94
C GLN A 248 -8.43 -0.01 -12.20
N LEU A 249 -7.89 0.98 -11.48
CA LEU A 249 -6.72 0.79 -10.64
C LEU A 249 -6.95 -0.30 -9.58
N GLN A 250 -8.08 -0.27 -8.89
CA GLN A 250 -8.46 -1.27 -7.90
C GLN A 250 -8.49 -2.69 -8.48
N GLU A 251 -9.06 -2.86 -9.68
CA GLU A 251 -9.09 -4.13 -10.40
C GLU A 251 -7.68 -4.60 -10.79
N GLN A 252 -6.83 -3.69 -11.28
CA GLN A 252 -5.44 -4.02 -11.65
C GLN A 252 -4.57 -4.36 -10.44
N ILE A 253 -4.76 -3.71 -9.29
CA ILE A 253 -4.08 -4.07 -8.04
C ILE A 253 -4.41 -5.51 -7.64
N VAL A 254 -5.69 -5.90 -7.66
CA VAL A 254 -6.11 -7.29 -7.37
C VAL A 254 -5.50 -8.26 -8.38
N GLY A 255 -5.47 -7.89 -9.67
CA GLY A 255 -4.82 -8.68 -10.72
C GLY A 255 -3.31 -8.86 -10.49
N CYS A 256 -2.62 -7.79 -10.03
CA CYS A 256 -1.20 -7.84 -9.65
C CYS A 256 -0.96 -8.75 -8.43
N LEU A 257 -1.78 -8.62 -7.38
CA LEU A 257 -1.66 -9.45 -6.19
C LEU A 257 -1.87 -10.94 -6.50
N THR A 258 -2.86 -11.26 -7.33
CA THR A 258 -3.10 -12.63 -7.80
C THR A 258 -1.92 -13.15 -8.63
N TRP A 259 -1.37 -12.33 -9.52
CA TRP A 259 -0.22 -12.70 -10.33
C TRP A 259 1.04 -12.91 -9.46
N ILE A 260 1.30 -12.02 -8.49
CA ILE A 260 2.42 -12.18 -7.54
C ILE A 260 2.30 -13.51 -6.79
N ASP A 261 1.10 -13.87 -6.32
CA ASP A 261 0.87 -15.12 -5.60
C ASP A 261 1.12 -16.34 -6.49
N GLN A 262 0.70 -16.31 -7.77
CA GLN A 262 0.99 -17.36 -8.74
C GLN A 262 2.50 -17.52 -8.97
N GLN A 263 3.25 -16.42 -9.12
CA GLN A 263 4.71 -16.48 -9.30
C GLN A 263 5.43 -17.08 -8.08
N ARG A 264 4.93 -16.78 -6.87
CA ARG A 264 5.46 -17.32 -5.63
C ARG A 264 5.26 -18.83 -5.50
N LEU A 265 4.13 -19.36 -5.96
CA LEU A 265 3.81 -20.80 -5.87
C LEU A 265 4.56 -21.65 -6.91
N GLN A 266 5.17 -21.04 -7.91
CA GLN A 266 5.96 -21.71 -8.95
C GLN A 266 7.44 -21.84 -8.59
N ARG A 267 7.86 -21.34 -7.42
CA ARG A 267 9.23 -21.42 -6.87
C ARG A 267 9.34 -22.47 -5.79
#